data_cab15ca45b0ac3f90173f33df0c32bd4
#
_entry.id   cab15ca45b0ac3f90173f33df0c32bd4
#
_cell.length_a   1.000
_cell.length_b   1.000
_cell.length_c   1.000
_cell.angle_alpha   90.00
_cell.angle_beta   90.00
_cell.angle_gamma   90.00
#
_symmetry.space_group_name_H-M   'P 1'
#
loop_
_entity.id
_entity.type
_entity.pdbx_description
1 polymer ?
#
loop_
_entity_poly.entity_id
_entity_poly.type
_entity_poly.pdbx_seq_one_letter_code
_entity_poly.pdbx_strand_id
1 'polypeptide(L)'
;VQEQRQPSIISGSLAALKTPLLFEPGEQWEYGSNMDWAGLVVEAITGKRLGEVMQQRIFEPLGMTDTAFTKTPSMLQRRAGMHQREEDGSLSPVEGSLLPPEPEVHMGGHGLFSTVKDYCLFIRAWLNDGQGDHGRILKPETIRFAEQNGLDNLKIKALPCVIPSIS
;
A
#
# COMPACT_ATOMS: atom_id res chain seq x y z
N VAL A 1 -0.42 18.03 -31.01
CA VAL A 1 -0.68 18.11 -29.55
C VAL A 1 -0.25 16.78 -28.98
N GLN A 2 0.92 16.71 -28.29
CA GLN A 2 1.28 15.51 -27.55
C GLN A 2 0.28 15.37 -26.41
N GLU A 3 -0.52 14.31 -26.43
CA GLU A 3 -1.32 13.90 -25.28
C GLU A 3 -0.34 13.66 -24.13
N GLN A 4 -0.37 14.52 -23.12
CA GLN A 4 0.35 14.28 -21.87
C GLN A 4 -0.35 13.10 -21.17
N ARG A 5 0.13 11.90 -21.44
CA ARG A 5 -0.36 10.72 -20.74
C ARG A 5 0.00 10.86 -19.27
N GLN A 6 -1.00 10.78 -18.41
CA GLN A 6 -0.82 10.75 -16.98
C GLN A 6 0.18 9.64 -16.60
N PRO A 7 1.18 9.90 -15.73
CA PRO A 7 2.06 8.84 -15.23
C PRO A 7 1.26 7.75 -14.54
N SER A 8 1.71 6.51 -14.69
CA SER A 8 1.13 5.38 -13.93
C SER A 8 1.33 5.59 -12.43
N ILE A 9 0.35 5.21 -11.63
CA ILE A 9 0.44 5.24 -10.16
C ILE A 9 1.67 4.45 -9.64
N ILE A 10 2.05 3.37 -10.34
CA ILE A 10 3.22 2.53 -10.01
C ILE A 10 4.54 3.31 -10.12
N SER A 11 4.56 4.43 -10.86
CA SER A 11 5.76 5.27 -10.95
C SER A 11 6.20 5.89 -9.64
N GLY A 12 5.32 5.93 -8.63
CA GLY A 12 5.59 6.57 -7.34
C GLY A 12 5.78 8.08 -7.44
N SER A 13 5.28 8.72 -8.51
CA SER A 13 5.42 10.16 -8.71
C SER A 13 4.20 10.94 -8.20
N LEU A 14 4.43 12.14 -7.68
CA LEU A 14 3.33 13.03 -7.27
C LEU A 14 2.42 13.42 -8.45
N ALA A 15 2.99 13.50 -9.65
CA ALA A 15 2.23 13.78 -10.87
C ALA A 15 1.16 12.71 -11.15
N ALA A 16 1.40 11.44 -10.76
CA ALA A 16 0.44 10.36 -10.92
C ALA A 16 -0.82 10.54 -10.07
N LEU A 17 -0.74 11.30 -8.99
CA LEU A 17 -1.87 11.57 -8.07
C LEU A 17 -2.70 12.78 -8.46
N LYS A 18 -2.19 13.65 -9.34
CA LYS A 18 -2.88 14.89 -9.76
C LYS A 18 -3.94 14.60 -10.81
N THR A 19 -5.01 13.92 -10.42
CA THR A 19 -6.18 13.64 -11.26
C THR A 19 -7.38 14.47 -10.83
N PRO A 20 -8.28 14.86 -11.76
CA PRO A 20 -9.55 15.47 -11.39
C PRO A 20 -10.40 14.51 -10.55
N LEU A 21 -11.21 15.04 -9.64
CA LEU A 21 -12.26 14.27 -8.99
C LEU A 21 -13.32 13.86 -10.03
N LEU A 22 -13.82 12.64 -9.91
CA LEU A 22 -14.90 12.12 -10.76
C LEU A 22 -16.29 12.47 -10.19
N PHE A 23 -16.37 12.70 -8.89
CA PHE A 23 -17.58 13.06 -8.15
C PHE A 23 -17.17 13.70 -6.81
N GLU A 24 -18.09 14.30 -6.10
CA GLU A 24 -17.83 14.90 -4.81
C GLU A 24 -17.51 13.83 -3.75
N PRO A 25 -16.55 14.09 -2.84
CA PRO A 25 -16.21 13.16 -1.77
C PRO A 25 -17.42 12.81 -0.91
N GLY A 26 -17.64 11.51 -0.68
CA GLY A 26 -18.75 10.98 0.11
C GLY A 26 -20.00 10.60 -0.70
N GLU A 27 -20.10 10.96 -1.98
CA GLU A 27 -21.27 10.63 -2.80
C GLU A 27 -21.24 9.19 -3.33
N GLN A 28 -20.07 8.67 -3.64
CA GLN A 28 -19.93 7.35 -4.22
C GLN A 28 -18.68 6.65 -3.67
N TRP A 29 -18.70 5.31 -3.77
CA TRP A 29 -17.51 4.50 -3.59
C TRP A 29 -16.88 4.19 -4.96
N GLU A 30 -15.59 4.43 -5.09
CA GLU A 30 -14.80 4.07 -6.27
C GLU A 30 -13.39 3.64 -5.83
N TYR A 31 -12.85 2.61 -6.49
CA TYR A 31 -11.48 2.20 -6.27
C TYR A 31 -10.52 3.24 -6.89
N GLY A 32 -9.58 3.74 -6.10
CA GLY A 32 -8.67 4.80 -6.56
C GLY A 32 -7.47 5.02 -5.64
N SER A 33 -6.81 6.17 -5.80
CA SER A 33 -5.59 6.57 -5.09
C SER A 33 -5.84 7.19 -3.70
N ASN A 34 -6.98 6.92 -3.07
CA ASN A 34 -7.37 7.55 -1.82
C ASN A 34 -6.36 7.30 -0.68
N MET A 35 -5.85 6.06 -0.59
CA MET A 35 -4.85 5.69 0.42
C MET A 35 -3.50 6.40 0.18
N ASP A 36 -3.15 6.68 -1.07
CA ASP A 36 -1.94 7.43 -1.41
C ASP A 36 -2.05 8.88 -0.94
N TRP A 37 -3.20 9.51 -1.13
CA TRP A 37 -3.50 10.83 -0.56
C TRP A 37 -3.51 10.83 0.96
N ALA A 38 -4.03 9.78 1.61
CA ALA A 38 -3.96 9.64 3.07
C ALA A 38 -2.50 9.60 3.55
N GLY A 39 -1.61 8.92 2.81
CA GLY A 39 -0.16 8.94 3.06
C GLY A 39 0.42 10.35 3.03
N LEU A 40 0.08 11.15 2.01
CA LEU A 40 0.52 12.54 1.90
C LEU A 40 -0.02 13.43 3.04
N VAL A 41 -1.24 13.18 3.52
CA VAL A 41 -1.79 13.87 4.70
C VAL A 41 -0.96 13.55 5.94
N VAL A 42 -0.56 12.30 6.13
CA VAL A 42 0.34 11.91 7.23
C VAL A 42 1.68 12.64 7.12
N GLU A 43 2.27 12.73 5.93
CA GLU A 43 3.51 13.48 5.70
C GLU A 43 3.34 14.97 6.01
N ALA A 44 2.25 15.59 5.56
CA ALA A 44 1.97 17.01 5.81
C ALA A 44 1.81 17.33 7.31
N ILE A 45 1.15 16.45 8.07
CA ILE A 45 0.94 16.62 9.52
C ILE A 45 2.23 16.41 10.31
N THR A 46 3.04 15.43 9.91
CA THR A 46 4.20 15.00 10.69
C THR A 46 5.51 15.69 10.28
N GLY A 47 5.57 16.27 9.08
CA GLY A 47 6.80 16.79 8.48
C GLY A 47 7.83 15.72 8.14
N LYS A 48 7.43 14.43 8.11
CA LYS A 48 8.28 13.27 7.84
C LYS A 48 7.73 12.48 6.67
N ARG A 49 8.59 11.74 5.96
CA ARG A 49 8.12 10.81 4.94
C ARG A 49 7.26 9.70 5.55
N LEU A 50 6.27 9.23 4.81
CA LEU A 50 5.34 8.18 5.28
C LEU A 50 6.11 6.95 5.80
N GLY A 51 7.14 6.51 5.09
CA GLY A 51 7.97 5.37 5.51
C GLY A 51 8.66 5.57 6.86
N GLU A 52 9.11 6.79 7.16
CA GLU A 52 9.72 7.12 8.47
C GLU A 52 8.67 7.07 9.59
N VAL A 53 7.47 7.59 9.32
CA VAL A 53 6.36 7.54 10.29
C VAL A 53 5.94 6.09 10.55
N MET A 54 5.79 5.29 9.49
CA MET A 54 5.43 3.88 9.62
C MET A 54 6.52 3.09 10.34
N GLN A 55 7.80 3.35 10.04
CA GLN A 55 8.92 2.73 10.73
C GLN A 55 8.83 2.97 12.25
N GLN A 56 8.71 4.23 12.67
CA GLN A 56 8.71 4.62 14.07
C GLN A 56 7.46 4.17 14.83
N ARG A 57 6.28 4.22 14.17
CA ARG A 57 5.00 4.01 14.84
C ARG A 57 4.41 2.61 14.67
N ILE A 58 4.89 1.86 13.69
CA ILE A 58 4.33 0.54 13.35
C ILE A 58 5.43 -0.51 13.33
N PHE A 59 6.46 -0.37 12.47
CA PHE A 59 7.38 -1.46 12.20
C PHE A 59 8.28 -1.76 13.38
N GLU A 60 8.88 -0.75 14.00
CA GLU A 60 9.72 -0.91 15.21
C GLU A 60 8.93 -1.48 16.40
N PRO A 61 7.75 -0.93 16.77
CA PRO A 61 6.95 -1.49 17.88
C PRO A 61 6.47 -2.93 17.63
N LEU A 62 6.37 -3.35 16.37
CA LEU A 62 5.97 -4.71 16.02
C LEU A 62 7.15 -5.64 15.75
N GLY A 63 8.38 -5.13 15.66
CA GLY A 63 9.56 -5.92 15.29
C GLY A 63 9.58 -6.35 13.81
N MET A 64 8.95 -5.57 12.92
CA MET A 64 8.91 -5.79 11.48
C MET A 64 10.19 -5.26 10.83
N THR A 65 11.25 -6.05 10.84
CA THR A 65 12.60 -5.63 10.44
C THR A 65 12.86 -5.67 8.94
N ASP A 66 11.99 -6.33 8.18
CA ASP A 66 12.08 -6.53 6.73
C ASP A 66 10.90 -5.88 6.00
N THR A 67 10.37 -4.77 6.53
CA THR A 67 9.26 -4.02 5.93
C THR A 67 9.68 -2.57 5.68
N ALA A 68 9.69 -2.14 4.42
CA ALA A 68 10.09 -0.79 4.04
C ALA A 68 9.66 -0.42 2.61
N PHE A 69 9.60 0.88 2.29
CA PHE A 69 9.43 1.37 0.92
C PHE A 69 10.71 1.22 0.09
N THR A 70 11.88 1.32 0.73
CA THR A 70 13.18 1.14 0.09
C THR A 70 13.84 -0.12 0.62
N LYS A 71 14.24 -1.02 -0.27
CA LYS A 71 14.87 -2.29 0.11
C LYS A 71 16.28 -2.07 0.65
N THR A 72 16.55 -2.63 1.83
CA THR A 72 17.92 -2.73 2.36
C THR A 72 18.75 -3.73 1.52
N PRO A 73 20.10 -3.71 1.61
CA PRO A 73 20.93 -4.71 0.96
C PRO A 73 20.54 -6.16 1.29
N SER A 74 20.18 -6.45 2.54
CA SER A 74 19.70 -7.76 2.96
C SER A 74 18.36 -8.14 2.31
N MET A 75 17.42 -7.21 2.21
CA MET A 75 16.15 -7.44 1.52
C MET A 75 16.34 -7.68 0.03
N LEU A 76 17.29 -6.99 -0.61
CA LEU A 76 17.62 -7.20 -2.02
C LEU A 76 18.13 -8.62 -2.30
N GLN A 77 19.00 -9.15 -1.42
CA GLN A 77 19.54 -10.51 -1.54
C GLN A 77 18.47 -11.60 -1.38
N ARG A 78 17.42 -11.32 -0.60
CA ARG A 78 16.35 -12.28 -0.28
C ARG A 78 15.06 -12.02 -1.07
N ARG A 79 15.09 -11.12 -2.05
CA ARG A 79 13.93 -10.77 -2.86
C ARG A 79 13.40 -11.99 -3.59
N ALA A 80 12.10 -12.23 -3.48
CA ALA A 80 11.41 -13.23 -4.29
C ALA A 80 11.47 -12.86 -5.78
N GLY A 81 11.69 -13.84 -6.63
CA GLY A 81 11.61 -13.69 -8.08
C GLY A 81 10.15 -13.52 -8.52
N MET A 82 9.94 -12.71 -9.55
CA MET A 82 8.65 -12.61 -10.23
C MET A 82 8.70 -13.40 -11.55
N HIS A 83 7.59 -14.00 -11.89
CA HIS A 83 7.45 -14.74 -13.14
C HIS A 83 6.17 -14.32 -13.85
N GLN A 84 6.28 -14.17 -15.15
CA GLN A 84 5.14 -13.97 -16.03
C GLN A 84 4.69 -15.33 -16.57
N ARG A 85 3.38 -15.53 -16.63
CA ARG A 85 2.81 -16.69 -17.32
C ARG A 85 2.63 -16.34 -18.79
N GLU A 86 3.24 -17.14 -19.65
CA GLU A 86 3.13 -17.00 -21.10
C GLU A 86 1.83 -17.64 -21.62
N GLU A 87 1.50 -17.40 -22.90
CA GLU A 87 0.29 -17.93 -23.54
C GLU A 87 0.25 -19.45 -23.56
N ASP A 88 1.40 -20.11 -23.66
CA ASP A 88 1.53 -21.58 -23.62
C ASP A 88 1.48 -22.17 -22.21
N GLY A 89 1.31 -21.32 -21.18
CA GLY A 89 1.27 -21.69 -19.77
C GLY A 89 2.65 -21.82 -19.11
N SER A 90 3.75 -21.66 -19.84
CA SER A 90 5.09 -21.63 -19.26
C SER A 90 5.32 -20.41 -18.39
N LEU A 91 6.36 -20.42 -17.55
CA LEU A 91 6.73 -19.31 -16.69
C LEU A 91 8.09 -18.77 -17.11
N SER A 92 8.15 -17.49 -17.45
CA SER A 92 9.39 -16.76 -17.71
C SER A 92 9.72 -15.80 -16.55
N PRO A 93 10.99 -15.72 -16.11
CA PRO A 93 11.37 -14.78 -15.06
C PRO A 93 11.24 -13.34 -15.57
N VAL A 94 10.68 -12.48 -14.72
CA VAL A 94 10.61 -11.03 -14.96
C VAL A 94 11.84 -10.38 -14.33
N GLU A 95 12.68 -9.79 -15.16
CA GLU A 95 13.85 -9.06 -14.68
C GLU A 95 13.46 -7.68 -14.15
N GLY A 96 14.20 -7.20 -13.16
CA GLY A 96 14.01 -5.87 -12.58
C GLY A 96 12.98 -5.78 -11.47
N SER A 97 12.40 -4.61 -11.29
CA SER A 97 11.36 -4.30 -10.30
C SER A 97 10.28 -3.46 -10.97
N LEU A 98 9.02 -3.77 -10.70
CA LEU A 98 7.89 -2.95 -11.17
C LEU A 98 7.85 -1.58 -10.49
N LEU A 99 8.42 -1.49 -9.28
CA LEU A 99 8.44 -0.27 -8.49
C LEU A 99 9.80 0.41 -8.60
N PRO A 100 9.86 1.74 -8.62
CA PRO A 100 11.13 2.46 -8.62
C PRO A 100 11.91 2.15 -7.33
N PRO A 101 13.25 2.13 -7.39
CA PRO A 101 14.09 1.89 -6.21
C PRO A 101 13.93 2.99 -5.15
N GLU A 102 13.74 4.22 -5.60
CA GLU A 102 13.55 5.42 -4.78
C GLU A 102 12.35 6.21 -5.33
N PRO A 103 11.12 5.95 -4.85
CA PRO A 103 9.94 6.68 -5.29
C PRO A 103 9.96 8.12 -4.78
N GLU A 104 9.44 9.06 -5.59
CA GLU A 104 9.22 10.44 -5.17
C GLU A 104 8.23 10.51 -3.99
N VAL A 105 7.15 9.71 -4.05
CA VAL A 105 6.13 9.60 -3.01
C VAL A 105 6.12 8.18 -2.46
N HIS A 106 6.11 8.05 -1.14
CA HIS A 106 5.78 6.79 -0.47
C HIS A 106 4.26 6.61 -0.53
N MET A 107 3.81 5.81 -1.49
CA MET A 107 2.38 5.61 -1.74
C MET A 107 1.71 4.85 -0.59
N GLY A 108 0.60 5.37 -0.05
CA GLY A 108 -0.12 4.72 1.05
C GLY A 108 -0.91 3.49 0.61
N GLY A 109 -1.22 3.37 -0.68
CA GLY A 109 -1.96 2.24 -1.26
C GLY A 109 -1.07 1.13 -1.80
N HIS A 110 0.24 1.35 -1.97
CA HIS A 110 1.19 0.35 -2.46
C HIS A 110 2.65 0.75 -2.18
N GLY A 111 3.61 -0.09 -2.58
CA GLY A 111 5.03 0.26 -2.58
C GLY A 111 5.85 -0.32 -1.45
N LEU A 112 5.23 -0.82 -0.38
CA LEU A 112 5.95 -1.54 0.68
C LEU A 112 6.44 -2.90 0.19
N PHE A 113 7.68 -3.19 0.53
CA PHE A 113 8.24 -4.54 0.51
C PHE A 113 8.15 -5.12 1.93
N SER A 114 7.85 -6.40 2.05
CA SER A 114 7.70 -7.06 3.34
C SER A 114 7.98 -8.55 3.24
N THR A 115 7.88 -9.25 4.35
CA THR A 115 7.93 -10.70 4.45
C THR A 115 6.63 -11.24 5.05
N VAL A 116 6.35 -12.52 4.82
CA VAL A 116 5.21 -13.21 5.47
C VAL A 116 5.32 -13.09 7.00
N LYS A 117 6.53 -13.24 7.55
CA LYS A 117 6.78 -13.10 8.99
C LYS A 117 6.34 -11.72 9.51
N ASP A 118 6.84 -10.65 8.89
CA ASP A 118 6.53 -9.28 9.32
C ASP A 118 5.04 -8.98 9.19
N TYR A 119 4.43 -9.41 8.08
CA TYR A 119 3.00 -9.19 7.90
C TYR A 119 2.15 -9.96 8.93
N CYS A 120 2.58 -11.16 9.34
CA CYS A 120 1.94 -11.89 10.43
C CYS A 120 2.05 -11.16 11.78
N LEU A 121 3.16 -10.45 12.05
CA LEU A 121 3.29 -9.61 13.25
C LEU A 121 2.26 -8.48 13.24
N PHE A 122 2.03 -7.84 12.10
CA PHE A 122 1.00 -6.81 11.95
C PHE A 122 -0.40 -7.37 12.17
N ILE A 123 -0.75 -8.50 11.52
CA ILE A 123 -2.05 -9.16 11.72
C ILE A 123 -2.26 -9.55 13.18
N ARG A 124 -1.24 -10.11 13.82
CA ARG A 124 -1.32 -10.50 15.23
C ARG A 124 -1.57 -9.31 16.15
N ALA A 125 -0.91 -8.17 15.90
CA ALA A 125 -1.16 -6.97 16.68
C ALA A 125 -2.60 -6.46 16.49
N TRP A 126 -3.14 -6.54 15.27
CA TRP A 126 -4.53 -6.22 15.01
C TRP A 126 -5.50 -7.11 15.80
N LEU A 127 -5.31 -8.44 15.76
CA LEU A 127 -6.12 -9.41 16.49
C LEU A 127 -5.96 -9.31 18.02
N ASN A 128 -4.90 -8.65 18.49
CA ASN A 128 -4.59 -8.41 19.91
C ASN A 128 -4.86 -6.95 20.31
N ASP A 129 -5.97 -6.39 19.84
CA ASP A 129 -6.41 -5.03 20.17
C ASP A 129 -5.34 -3.94 19.98
N GLY A 130 -4.51 -4.08 18.97
CA GLY A 130 -3.44 -3.13 18.63
C GLY A 130 -2.14 -3.30 19.43
N GLN A 131 -2.00 -4.38 20.24
CA GLN A 131 -0.83 -4.68 21.04
C GLN A 131 0.13 -5.61 20.29
N GLY A 132 1.34 -5.14 20.01
CA GLY A 132 2.48 -5.95 19.53
C GLY A 132 3.43 -6.37 20.64
N ASP A 133 4.49 -7.09 20.27
CA ASP A 133 5.46 -7.64 21.21
C ASP A 133 6.28 -6.57 21.95
N HIS A 134 6.61 -5.47 21.26
CA HIS A 134 7.46 -4.41 21.81
C HIS A 134 6.69 -3.10 22.09
N GLY A 135 5.43 -3.04 21.74
CA GLY A 135 4.61 -1.84 21.97
C GLY A 135 3.22 -1.94 21.39
N ARG A 136 2.39 -0.97 21.76
CA ARG A 136 1.05 -0.80 21.22
C ARG A 136 1.09 0.16 20.03
N ILE A 137 0.49 -0.24 18.91
CA ILE A 137 0.39 0.61 17.70
C ILE A 137 -0.96 1.33 17.59
N LEU A 138 -2.03 0.72 18.10
CA LEU A 138 -3.38 1.28 18.10
C LEU A 138 -4.05 1.02 19.45
N LYS A 139 -4.99 1.87 19.82
CA LYS A 139 -5.84 1.65 21.00
C LYS A 139 -6.94 0.65 20.67
N PRO A 140 -7.43 -0.13 21.65
CA PRO A 140 -8.51 -1.09 21.42
C PRO A 140 -9.79 -0.46 20.83
N GLU A 141 -10.13 0.75 21.23
CA GLU A 141 -11.29 1.46 20.68
C GLU A 141 -11.10 1.84 19.22
N THR A 142 -9.85 2.10 18.78
CA THR A 142 -9.54 2.38 17.37
C THR A 142 -9.69 1.13 16.51
N ILE A 143 -9.25 -0.03 17.01
CA ILE A 143 -9.46 -1.33 16.34
C ILE A 143 -10.95 -1.58 16.17
N ARG A 144 -11.73 -1.51 17.26
CA ARG A 144 -13.20 -1.72 17.21
C ARG A 144 -13.91 -0.74 16.27
N PHE A 145 -13.45 0.51 16.20
CA PHE A 145 -13.99 1.49 15.27
C PHE A 145 -13.69 1.12 13.81
N ALA A 146 -12.46 0.68 13.53
CA ALA A 146 -12.04 0.31 12.18
C ALA A 146 -12.70 -0.99 11.66
N GLU A 147 -13.22 -1.84 12.55
CA GLU A 147 -13.96 -3.06 12.21
C GLU A 147 -15.43 -2.81 11.88
N GLN A 148 -15.93 -1.60 12.09
CA GLN A 148 -17.30 -1.24 11.75
C GLN A 148 -17.45 -0.96 10.25
N ASN A 149 -18.66 -1.12 9.75
CA ASN A 149 -18.99 -0.72 8.40
C ASN A 149 -18.92 0.82 8.27
N GLY A 150 -17.88 1.33 7.61
CA GLY A 150 -17.69 2.76 7.34
C GLY A 150 -18.34 3.26 6.05
N LEU A 151 -19.05 2.41 5.31
CA LEU A 151 -19.66 2.78 4.03
C LEU A 151 -21.09 3.31 4.18
N ASP A 152 -21.72 3.15 5.36
CA ASP A 152 -23.11 3.49 5.59
C ASP A 152 -24.04 2.94 4.49
N ASN A 153 -24.61 3.82 3.66
CA ASN A 153 -25.48 3.45 2.54
C ASN A 153 -24.76 3.31 1.20
N LEU A 154 -23.46 3.57 1.15
CA LEU A 154 -22.69 3.43 -0.08
C LEU A 154 -22.50 1.95 -0.42
N LYS A 155 -22.64 1.62 -1.70
CA LYS A 155 -22.43 0.27 -2.21
C LYS A 155 -21.12 0.19 -2.97
N ILE A 156 -20.34 -0.85 -2.70
CA ILE A 156 -19.19 -1.21 -3.51
C ILE A 156 -19.70 -1.67 -4.87
N LYS A 157 -19.29 -0.99 -5.92
CA LYS A 157 -19.55 -1.40 -7.30
C LYS A 157 -18.65 -2.58 -7.67
N ALA A 158 -19.08 -3.43 -8.59
CA ALA A 158 -18.23 -4.47 -9.13
C ALA A 158 -16.96 -3.85 -9.72
N LEU A 159 -15.81 -4.37 -9.32
CA LEU A 159 -14.52 -3.99 -9.91
C LEU A 159 -14.33 -4.79 -11.19
N PRO A 160 -14.19 -4.14 -12.36
CA PRO A 160 -13.89 -4.86 -13.58
C PRO A 160 -12.52 -5.54 -13.43
N CYS A 161 -12.51 -6.86 -13.55
CA CYS A 161 -11.27 -7.61 -13.54
C CYS A 161 -10.60 -7.56 -14.90
N VAL A 162 -9.29 -7.30 -14.93
CA VAL A 162 -8.49 -7.31 -16.17
C VAL A 162 -8.37 -8.75 -16.73
N ILE A 163 -8.63 -9.76 -15.90
CA ILE A 163 -8.64 -11.18 -16.27
C ILE A 163 -10.08 -11.69 -16.18
N PRO A 164 -10.80 -11.81 -17.33
CA PRO A 164 -12.24 -12.15 -17.33
C PRO A 164 -12.58 -13.48 -16.65
N SER A 165 -11.61 -14.39 -16.52
CA SER A 165 -11.79 -15.69 -15.86
C SER A 165 -11.84 -15.65 -14.33
N ILE A 166 -11.65 -14.46 -13.73
CA ILE A 166 -11.64 -14.27 -12.27
C ILE A 166 -12.78 -13.34 -11.81
N SER A 167 -13.58 -12.83 -12.75
CA SER A 167 -14.73 -11.94 -12.48
C SER A 167 -16.00 -12.72 -12.12
#